data_6ea4616109f6a52145f221ef12183a56
#
_entry.id   6ea4616109f6a52145f221ef12183a56
#
_cell.length_a   1.000
_cell.length_b   1.000
_cell.length_c   1.000
_cell.angle_alpha   90.00
_cell.angle_beta   90.00
_cell.angle_gamma   90.00
#
_symmetry.space_group_name_H-M   'P 1'
#
loop_
_entity.id
_entity.type
_entity.pdbx_description
1 polymer ?
#
loop_
_entity_poly.entity_id
_entity_poly.type
_entity_poly.pdbx_seq_one_letter_code
_entity_poly.pdbx_strand_id
1 'polypeptide(L)'
;VSQAVLQACFLSKMRKIISLVLLLAFSQQPSLACDGTARQSSGDAREWWQSAQFYQIYPRSFMDSNGDGIGDLAGITSRLNYLKDLNVTAVWLSPIYTSPMADFGYDIADFFDIQPEYGTLNDFDNLVQEANKLGLKVILDFVPNHSSDENEWFKKSVRRERGYEDYYVWHDGYKNESGARVPPSNWLQAFRGSAWEWNEERQQYYLHQFAVKQPDLNYRTPAVVAQMKRVLTYWLDRGVAGFRVDAVPWCFEVLPDETGRYPDEPLSGYTDDPDDSSYLLHIYTQDLPETVDMVYQWRKLLDDYQRIHGGDRRVLLTEAWSPLDYVMKFYGNRTTEGAQMPFNFQFIVGGNSDKNNTDLPASGFVKIISSWLDNMPSGHTANWVMGNHDQRRVGSRYGEGRIDLMNMLQMFLPGVSITYMGEEIGMTDLDISWEDSRDPAACNSNANIYEQFTRDPARTPFQWSNTANAGFSTNSTTWLPINPNYVTVNVQTEEAASKSHLTIYNQLVALRKTKTLQQGDASYTAIGDNVLAIKRFLKDEKTYLLLANVLDSAVTADVSDVLRVSGNFNTIITNMLSTRKEGDIVSVNNVPLGAYEAIIVESQ
;
A
#
# COMPACT_ATOMS: atom_id res chain seq x y z
N VAL A 1 -24.59 28.04 -30.39
CA VAL A 1 -23.97 28.37 -29.08
C VAL A 1 -25.08 28.81 -28.11
N SER A 2 -26.05 28.01 -27.67
CA SER A 2 -26.94 28.43 -26.57
C SER A 2 -27.65 27.30 -25.81
N GLN A 3 -27.72 26.08 -26.32
CA GLN A 3 -28.40 25.00 -25.59
C GLN A 3 -27.45 24.14 -24.72
N ALA A 4 -26.23 23.88 -25.14
CA ALA A 4 -25.27 23.08 -24.39
C ALA A 4 -24.74 23.80 -23.13
N VAL A 5 -24.55 25.12 -23.21
CA VAL A 5 -24.10 25.95 -22.08
C VAL A 5 -25.20 26.12 -21.02
N LEU A 6 -26.46 26.18 -21.45
CA LEU A 6 -27.61 26.23 -20.53
C LEU A 6 -27.84 24.88 -19.83
N GLN A 7 -27.58 23.75 -20.48
CA GLN A 7 -27.73 22.43 -19.90
C GLN A 7 -26.61 22.11 -18.90
N ALA A 8 -25.37 22.52 -19.17
CA ALA A 8 -24.25 22.39 -18.22
C ALA A 8 -24.44 23.27 -16.97
N CYS A 9 -24.95 24.50 -17.14
CA CYS A 9 -25.23 25.40 -16.03
C CYS A 9 -26.43 24.92 -15.18
N PHE A 10 -27.40 24.26 -15.80
CA PHE A 10 -28.57 23.70 -15.10
C PHE A 10 -28.20 22.44 -14.30
N LEU A 11 -27.36 21.58 -14.84
CA LEU A 11 -26.83 20.39 -14.14
C LEU A 11 -25.89 20.73 -12.99
N SER A 12 -25.05 21.77 -13.13
CA SER A 12 -24.20 22.28 -12.06
C SER A 12 -25.01 22.89 -10.92
N LYS A 13 -26.07 23.66 -11.23
CA LYS A 13 -26.97 24.20 -10.19
C LYS A 13 -27.82 23.12 -9.53
N MET A 14 -28.30 22.13 -10.25
CA MET A 14 -29.01 20.97 -9.66
C MET A 14 -28.10 20.15 -8.74
N ARG A 15 -26.84 19.89 -9.10
CA ARG A 15 -25.89 19.19 -8.22
C ARG A 15 -25.62 19.96 -6.93
N LYS A 16 -25.43 21.29 -6.99
CA LYS A 16 -25.28 22.14 -5.79
C LYS A 16 -26.54 22.19 -4.93
N ILE A 17 -27.73 22.18 -5.52
CA ILE A 17 -29.01 22.14 -4.77
C ILE A 17 -29.22 20.75 -4.16
N ILE A 18 -28.90 19.66 -4.85
CA ILE A 18 -28.99 18.30 -4.32
C ILE A 18 -27.96 18.09 -3.19
N SER A 19 -26.74 18.60 -3.31
CA SER A 19 -25.74 18.58 -2.22
C SER A 19 -26.18 19.43 -1.03
N LEU A 20 -26.80 20.60 -1.25
CA LEU A 20 -27.27 21.47 -0.18
C LEU A 20 -28.53 20.91 0.52
N VAL A 21 -29.43 20.26 -0.23
CA VAL A 21 -30.62 19.58 0.32
C VAL A 21 -30.24 18.30 1.07
N LEU A 22 -29.20 17.56 0.62
CA LEU A 22 -28.64 16.45 1.37
C LEU A 22 -27.92 16.90 2.64
N LEU A 23 -27.19 18.02 2.61
CA LEU A 23 -26.54 18.61 3.80
C LEU A 23 -27.56 19.15 4.84
N LEU A 24 -28.72 19.64 4.42
CA LEU A 24 -29.76 20.13 5.34
C LEU A 24 -30.69 19.01 5.86
N ALA A 25 -30.76 17.85 5.18
CA ALA A 25 -31.50 16.69 5.65
C ALA A 25 -30.73 15.85 6.69
N PHE A 26 -29.42 16.03 6.82
CA PHE A 26 -28.59 15.33 7.80
C PHE A 26 -28.40 16.06 9.14
N SER A 27 -28.97 17.25 9.33
CA SER A 27 -28.74 18.05 10.54
C SER A 27 -29.69 17.78 11.71
N GLN A 28 -30.59 16.81 11.63
CA GLN A 28 -31.47 16.38 12.74
C GLN A 28 -31.82 14.89 12.70
N GLN A 29 -30.82 14.02 12.72
CA GLN A 29 -31.04 12.65 13.18
C GLN A 29 -30.12 12.37 14.38
N PRO A 30 -30.63 11.68 15.42
CA PRO A 30 -29.76 11.23 16.50
C PRO A 30 -28.69 10.30 15.89
N SER A 31 -27.45 10.40 16.39
CA SER A 31 -26.32 9.59 16.01
C SER A 31 -26.71 8.11 16.00
N LEU A 32 -27.08 7.59 14.84
CA LEU A 32 -27.14 6.14 14.64
C LEU A 32 -25.70 5.66 14.74
N ALA A 33 -25.41 4.91 15.82
CA ALA A 33 -24.18 4.16 15.93
C ALA A 33 -24.04 3.32 14.66
N CYS A 34 -23.01 3.57 13.86
CA CYS A 34 -22.68 2.69 12.72
C CYS A 34 -22.11 1.39 13.32
N ASP A 35 -23.00 0.42 13.60
CA ASP A 35 -22.60 -0.90 14.02
C ASP A 35 -22.30 -1.75 12.80
N GLY A 36 -21.04 -2.19 12.64
CA GLY A 36 -20.63 -3.09 11.57
C GLY A 36 -20.46 -4.54 12.06
N THR A 37 -20.83 -5.50 11.25
CA THR A 37 -20.55 -6.93 11.46
C THR A 37 -19.92 -7.52 10.21
N ALA A 38 -18.70 -8.05 10.33
CA ALA A 38 -18.05 -8.79 9.25
C ALA A 38 -18.11 -10.29 9.54
N ARG A 39 -18.66 -11.06 8.60
CA ARG A 39 -18.67 -12.52 8.65
C ARG A 39 -17.58 -13.07 7.73
N GLN A 40 -16.74 -13.94 8.26
CA GLN A 40 -15.82 -14.71 7.44
C GLN A 40 -16.54 -15.95 6.87
N SER A 41 -16.27 -16.30 5.60
CA SER A 41 -16.85 -17.49 4.99
C SER A 41 -16.42 -18.75 5.75
N SER A 42 -17.38 -19.52 6.24
CA SER A 42 -17.17 -20.82 6.89
C SER A 42 -17.34 -21.92 5.86
N GLY A 43 -16.35 -22.77 5.62
CA GLY A 43 -16.64 -24.04 4.95
C GLY A 43 -15.51 -24.78 4.26
N ASP A 44 -14.55 -24.13 3.63
CA ASP A 44 -13.45 -24.81 2.94
C ASP A 44 -12.12 -24.67 3.67
N ALA A 45 -11.20 -25.63 3.45
CA ALA A 45 -9.83 -25.53 3.96
C ALA A 45 -9.22 -24.20 3.47
N ARG A 46 -8.78 -23.36 4.40
CA ARG A 46 -8.22 -22.05 4.05
C ARG A 46 -6.95 -22.19 3.25
N GLU A 47 -6.84 -21.38 2.23
CA GLU A 47 -5.59 -21.17 1.51
C GLU A 47 -4.55 -20.51 2.42
N TRP A 48 -3.25 -20.80 2.22
CA TRP A 48 -2.15 -20.32 3.07
C TRP A 48 -2.13 -18.80 3.28
N TRP A 49 -2.57 -18.05 2.27
CA TRP A 49 -2.53 -16.58 2.27
C TRP A 49 -3.69 -15.92 3.04
N GLN A 50 -4.81 -16.61 3.24
CA GLN A 50 -6.04 -16.00 3.81
C GLN A 50 -5.92 -15.58 5.29
N SER A 51 -4.94 -16.12 6.00
CA SER A 51 -4.61 -15.72 7.37
C SER A 51 -3.15 -15.30 7.53
N ALA A 52 -2.46 -15.12 6.40
CA ALA A 52 -1.05 -14.81 6.36
C ALA A 52 -0.75 -13.42 6.95
N GLN A 53 0.48 -13.27 7.37
CA GLN A 53 1.12 -12.02 7.68
C GLN A 53 2.17 -11.75 6.61
N PHE A 54 1.93 -10.73 5.81
CA PHE A 54 2.89 -10.23 4.83
C PHE A 54 3.75 -9.14 5.47
N TYR A 55 5.01 -9.10 5.07
CA TYR A 55 5.95 -8.08 5.51
C TYR A 55 6.63 -7.46 4.30
N GLN A 56 6.45 -6.16 4.12
CA GLN A 56 7.08 -5.41 3.04
C GLN A 56 8.51 -5.02 3.41
N ILE A 57 9.46 -5.39 2.57
CA ILE A 57 10.85 -4.98 2.63
C ILE A 57 11.15 -3.99 1.50
N TYR A 58 11.70 -2.83 1.85
CA TYR A 58 12.33 -1.90 0.92
C TYR A 58 13.83 -2.23 0.89
N PRO A 59 14.33 -2.94 -0.14
CA PRO A 59 15.63 -3.59 -0.10
C PRO A 59 16.78 -2.66 0.27
N ARG A 60 16.85 -1.47 -0.34
CA ARG A 60 17.88 -0.46 -0.10
C ARG A 60 18.03 -0.05 1.36
N SER A 61 16.95 -0.18 2.14
CA SER A 61 16.87 0.31 3.53
C SER A 61 16.80 -0.79 4.57
N PHE A 62 16.88 -2.07 4.19
CA PHE A 62 16.66 -3.13 5.17
C PHE A 62 17.94 -3.56 5.89
N MET A 63 18.96 -4.00 5.14
CA MET A 63 20.26 -4.40 5.71
C MET A 63 21.34 -4.39 4.63
N ASP A 64 22.42 -3.69 4.87
CA ASP A 64 23.63 -3.65 4.05
C ASP A 64 24.61 -4.71 4.54
N SER A 65 24.95 -5.68 3.71
CA SER A 65 25.88 -6.77 4.06
C SER A 65 27.30 -6.53 3.57
N ASN A 66 27.49 -5.69 2.55
CA ASN A 66 28.77 -5.48 1.89
C ASN A 66 29.49 -4.18 2.33
N GLY A 67 28.77 -3.29 3.02
CA GLY A 67 29.32 -2.05 3.56
C GLY A 67 29.42 -0.92 2.54
N ASP A 68 28.56 -0.89 1.54
CA ASP A 68 28.49 0.21 0.56
C ASP A 68 27.50 1.33 0.93
N GLY A 69 26.71 1.14 1.98
CA GLY A 69 25.69 2.07 2.46
C GLY A 69 24.28 1.82 1.89
N ILE A 70 24.12 0.75 1.11
CA ILE A 70 22.88 0.35 0.45
C ILE A 70 22.52 -1.07 0.91
N GLY A 71 21.27 -1.31 1.29
CA GLY A 71 20.78 -2.65 1.64
C GLY A 71 20.76 -3.57 0.42
N ASP A 72 20.99 -4.88 0.66
CA ASP A 72 21.15 -5.87 -0.40
C ASP A 72 20.48 -7.22 -0.07
N LEU A 73 20.43 -8.15 -1.05
CA LEU A 73 19.79 -9.46 -0.92
C LEU A 73 20.49 -10.36 0.11
N ALA A 74 21.80 -10.28 0.23
CA ALA A 74 22.55 -11.05 1.24
C ALA A 74 22.25 -10.51 2.65
N GLY A 75 22.10 -9.19 2.79
CA GLY A 75 21.64 -8.54 4.01
C GLY A 75 20.22 -8.99 4.39
N ILE A 76 19.28 -9.01 3.45
CA ILE A 76 17.92 -9.54 3.69
C ILE A 76 18.02 -11.01 4.13
N THR A 77 18.81 -11.83 3.44
CA THR A 77 19.00 -13.25 3.76
C THR A 77 19.51 -13.43 5.19
N SER A 78 20.45 -12.57 5.63
CA SER A 78 21.02 -12.60 6.99
C SER A 78 19.97 -12.32 8.09
N ARG A 79 18.85 -11.68 7.75
CA ARG A 79 17.78 -11.27 8.67
C ARG A 79 16.49 -12.11 8.55
N LEU A 80 16.51 -13.19 7.78
CA LEU A 80 15.32 -14.05 7.64
C LEU A 80 14.86 -14.70 8.96
N ASN A 81 15.79 -14.99 9.89
CA ASN A 81 15.41 -15.50 11.22
C ASN A 81 14.61 -14.48 12.02
N TYR A 82 14.94 -13.18 11.97
CA TYR A 82 14.14 -12.13 12.58
C TYR A 82 12.70 -12.14 12.05
N LEU A 83 12.53 -12.24 10.72
CA LEU A 83 11.20 -12.32 10.10
C LEU A 83 10.46 -13.60 10.50
N LYS A 84 11.18 -14.71 10.65
CA LYS A 84 10.63 -15.97 11.16
C LYS A 84 10.16 -15.84 12.60
N ASP A 85 10.93 -15.18 13.46
CA ASP A 85 10.60 -14.96 14.87
C ASP A 85 9.39 -14.02 15.00
N LEU A 86 9.25 -13.02 14.12
CA LEU A 86 8.03 -12.23 13.95
C LEU A 86 6.86 -13.01 13.36
N ASN A 87 7.05 -14.31 13.06
CA ASN A 87 6.04 -15.18 12.45
C ASN A 87 5.46 -14.66 11.12
N VAL A 88 6.27 -13.95 10.35
CA VAL A 88 5.94 -13.57 8.98
C VAL A 88 5.67 -14.82 8.15
N THR A 89 4.65 -14.79 7.31
CA THR A 89 4.31 -15.88 6.38
C THR A 89 4.93 -15.65 5.00
N ALA A 90 4.93 -14.41 4.55
CA ALA A 90 5.49 -14.01 3.26
C ALA A 90 6.18 -12.65 3.34
N VAL A 91 7.32 -12.52 2.71
CA VAL A 91 8.01 -11.26 2.49
C VAL A 91 7.69 -10.74 1.11
N TRP A 92 7.32 -9.48 1.01
CA TRP A 92 7.18 -8.77 -0.25
C TRP A 92 8.36 -7.82 -0.41
N LEU A 93 9.16 -8.03 -1.47
CA LEU A 93 10.29 -7.18 -1.82
C LEU A 93 9.84 -6.11 -2.82
N SER A 94 10.07 -4.83 -2.51
CA SER A 94 10.04 -3.76 -3.52
C SER A 94 11.09 -4.06 -4.60
N PRO A 95 11.01 -3.45 -5.81
CA PRO A 95 11.77 -3.92 -6.98
C PRO A 95 13.26 -4.14 -6.74
N ILE A 96 13.75 -5.28 -7.23
CA ILE A 96 15.16 -5.70 -7.12
C ILE A 96 15.83 -5.86 -8.50
N TYR A 97 15.10 -5.55 -9.56
CA TYR A 97 15.54 -5.70 -10.95
C TYR A 97 16.59 -4.68 -11.34
N THR A 98 17.34 -4.97 -12.42
CA THR A 98 18.30 -4.00 -12.97
C THR A 98 17.62 -2.67 -13.29
N SER A 99 18.12 -1.59 -12.70
CA SER A 99 17.54 -0.25 -12.80
C SER A 99 18.64 0.81 -12.76
N PRO A 100 18.56 1.89 -13.54
CA PRO A 100 19.43 3.06 -13.39
C PRO A 100 19.08 3.91 -12.16
N MET A 101 18.11 3.52 -11.36
CA MET A 101 17.73 4.12 -10.08
C MET A 101 17.18 5.56 -10.16
N ALA A 102 16.54 5.91 -11.28
CA ALA A 102 15.86 7.19 -11.41
C ALA A 102 14.64 7.27 -10.46
N ASP A 103 13.97 6.14 -10.20
CA ASP A 103 12.92 5.97 -9.19
C ASP A 103 13.20 4.73 -8.32
N PHE A 104 14.45 4.58 -7.90
CA PHE A 104 14.95 3.59 -6.93
C PHE A 104 14.42 2.17 -7.13
N GLY A 105 14.46 1.68 -8.36
CA GLY A 105 14.14 0.31 -8.75
C GLY A 105 12.82 0.18 -9.53
N TYR A 106 11.95 1.19 -9.52
CA TYR A 106 10.73 1.18 -10.31
C TYR A 106 10.95 1.52 -11.79
N ASP A 107 12.06 2.14 -12.17
CA ASP A 107 12.52 2.36 -13.54
C ASP A 107 13.36 1.16 -14.02
N ILE A 108 12.71 0.09 -14.49
CA ILE A 108 13.34 -1.21 -14.75
C ILE A 108 13.98 -1.26 -16.13
N ALA A 109 15.32 -1.43 -16.16
CA ALA A 109 16.10 -1.59 -17.40
C ALA A 109 16.16 -3.06 -17.87
N ASP A 110 16.16 -4.02 -16.95
CA ASP A 110 16.05 -5.44 -17.28
C ASP A 110 15.18 -6.16 -16.24
N PHE A 111 14.04 -6.72 -16.68
CA PHE A 111 13.10 -7.46 -15.83
C PHE A 111 13.57 -8.88 -15.47
N PHE A 112 14.69 -9.35 -16.01
CA PHE A 112 15.16 -10.73 -15.89
C PHE A 112 16.46 -10.86 -15.11
N ASP A 113 17.04 -9.75 -14.64
CA ASP A 113 18.27 -9.74 -13.87
C ASP A 113 18.14 -8.86 -12.62
N ILE A 114 19.08 -9.00 -11.71
CA ILE A 114 19.14 -8.28 -10.43
C ILE A 114 19.99 -7.03 -10.57
N GLN A 115 19.57 -5.96 -9.90
CA GLN A 115 20.38 -4.75 -9.77
C GLN A 115 21.71 -5.07 -9.09
N PRO A 116 22.86 -4.70 -9.67
CA PRO A 116 24.18 -5.02 -9.12
C PRO A 116 24.41 -4.56 -7.67
N GLU A 117 23.81 -3.43 -7.27
CA GLU A 117 23.86 -2.94 -5.88
C GLU A 117 23.16 -3.91 -4.90
N TYR A 118 22.18 -4.68 -5.36
CA TYR A 118 21.46 -5.65 -4.55
C TYR A 118 22.04 -7.06 -4.59
N GLY A 119 22.94 -7.33 -5.53
CA GLY A 119 23.59 -8.63 -5.71
C GLY A 119 23.37 -9.23 -7.10
N THR A 120 23.21 -10.54 -7.15
CA THR A 120 23.08 -11.33 -8.37
C THR A 120 21.85 -12.25 -8.33
N LEU A 121 21.54 -12.90 -9.48
CA LEU A 121 20.53 -13.96 -9.54
C LEU A 121 20.84 -15.12 -8.58
N ASN A 122 22.11 -15.41 -8.31
CA ASN A 122 22.50 -16.45 -7.35
C ASN A 122 22.17 -16.02 -5.90
N ASP A 123 22.32 -14.75 -5.57
CA ASP A 123 21.94 -14.21 -4.26
C ASP A 123 20.43 -14.26 -4.07
N PHE A 124 19.67 -13.98 -5.13
CA PHE A 124 18.22 -14.13 -5.11
C PHE A 124 17.80 -15.61 -4.95
N ASP A 125 18.37 -16.52 -5.71
CA ASP A 125 18.07 -17.95 -5.60
C ASP A 125 18.39 -18.48 -4.19
N ASN A 126 19.49 -18.00 -3.60
CA ASN A 126 19.87 -18.30 -2.21
C ASN A 126 18.84 -17.73 -1.21
N LEU A 127 18.42 -16.47 -1.39
CA LEU A 127 17.37 -15.86 -0.55
C LEU A 127 16.08 -16.70 -0.56
N VAL A 128 15.59 -17.08 -1.75
CA VAL A 128 14.40 -17.91 -1.89
C VAL A 128 14.58 -19.28 -1.24
N GLN A 129 15.75 -19.91 -1.40
CA GLN A 129 16.06 -21.21 -0.79
C GLN A 129 16.06 -21.11 0.74
N GLU A 130 16.75 -20.11 1.32
CA GLU A 130 16.81 -19.93 2.77
C GLU A 130 15.44 -19.55 3.36
N ALA A 131 14.68 -18.67 2.68
CA ALA A 131 13.31 -18.36 3.05
C ALA A 131 12.43 -19.62 3.10
N ASN A 132 12.49 -20.46 2.07
CA ASN A 132 11.74 -21.71 2.02
C ASN A 132 12.10 -22.68 3.16
N LYS A 133 13.38 -22.78 3.56
CA LYS A 133 13.81 -23.59 4.72
C LYS A 133 13.15 -23.12 6.02
N LEU A 134 12.91 -21.84 6.15
CA LEU A 134 12.25 -21.23 7.29
C LEU A 134 10.71 -21.23 7.19
N GLY A 135 10.16 -21.70 6.06
CA GLY A 135 8.73 -21.68 5.77
C GLY A 135 8.19 -20.31 5.39
N LEU A 136 9.07 -19.37 5.01
CA LEU A 136 8.74 -18.05 4.50
C LEU A 136 8.53 -18.11 2.97
N LYS A 137 7.57 -17.37 2.47
CA LYS A 137 7.31 -17.23 1.03
C LYS A 137 7.85 -15.88 0.54
N VAL A 138 8.34 -15.84 -0.70
CA VAL A 138 8.84 -14.62 -1.32
C VAL A 138 7.84 -14.14 -2.36
N ILE A 139 7.46 -12.87 -2.28
CA ILE A 139 6.62 -12.13 -3.20
C ILE A 139 7.48 -11.05 -3.84
N LEU A 140 7.42 -10.90 -5.16
CA LEU A 140 8.12 -9.82 -5.85
C LEU A 140 7.16 -8.71 -6.28
N ASP A 141 7.71 -7.54 -6.41
CA ASP A 141 7.03 -6.44 -7.08
C ASP A 141 7.02 -6.69 -8.60
N PHE A 142 5.89 -6.52 -9.24
CA PHE A 142 5.73 -6.60 -10.69
C PHE A 142 5.28 -5.23 -11.18
N VAL A 143 6.13 -4.56 -11.94
CA VAL A 143 5.91 -3.20 -12.44
C VAL A 143 5.48 -3.28 -13.91
N PRO A 144 4.18 -3.44 -14.20
CA PRO A 144 3.74 -3.66 -15.57
C PRO A 144 3.57 -2.40 -16.39
N ASN A 145 3.32 -1.24 -15.76
CA ASN A 145 2.92 -0.02 -16.46
C ASN A 145 4.02 0.53 -17.39
N HIS A 146 5.25 0.52 -16.97
CA HIS A 146 6.38 1.18 -17.64
C HIS A 146 7.67 0.38 -17.53
N SER A 147 8.69 0.83 -18.25
CA SER A 147 10.07 0.39 -18.05
C SER A 147 10.98 1.60 -17.88
N SER A 148 12.28 1.38 -17.66
CA SER A 148 13.27 2.45 -17.83
C SER A 148 13.41 2.85 -19.31
N ASP A 149 13.77 4.11 -19.58
CA ASP A 149 14.24 4.58 -20.89
C ASP A 149 15.57 3.91 -21.30
N GLU A 150 16.27 3.30 -20.35
CA GLU A 150 17.46 2.50 -20.59
C GLU A 150 17.16 1.02 -20.91
N ASN A 151 15.90 0.60 -20.85
CA ASN A 151 15.50 -0.74 -21.25
C ASN A 151 15.72 -0.97 -22.74
N GLU A 152 16.25 -2.15 -23.09
CA GLU A 152 16.52 -2.51 -24.51
C GLU A 152 15.24 -2.50 -25.37
N TRP A 153 14.07 -2.74 -24.80
CA TRP A 153 12.82 -2.64 -25.55
C TRP A 153 12.53 -1.19 -25.94
N PHE A 154 12.78 -0.22 -25.06
CA PHE A 154 12.61 1.20 -25.36
C PHE A 154 13.60 1.66 -26.43
N LYS A 155 14.89 1.34 -26.27
CA LYS A 155 15.93 1.67 -27.26
C LYS A 155 15.60 1.12 -28.65
N LYS A 156 15.11 -0.13 -28.73
CA LYS A 156 14.65 -0.73 -29.99
C LYS A 156 13.41 -0.05 -30.55
N SER A 157 12.47 0.34 -29.68
CA SER A 157 11.28 1.08 -30.08
C SER A 157 11.63 2.46 -30.61
N VAL A 158 12.56 3.19 -29.98
CA VAL A 158 13.10 4.47 -30.49
C VAL A 158 13.61 4.32 -31.91
N ARG A 159 14.39 3.27 -32.19
CA ARG A 159 14.94 2.99 -33.52
C ARG A 159 13.94 2.37 -34.51
N ARG A 160 12.70 2.16 -34.10
CA ARG A 160 11.65 1.46 -34.88
C ARG A 160 12.12 0.08 -35.37
N GLU A 161 12.84 -0.66 -34.53
CA GLU A 161 13.27 -2.01 -34.86
C GLU A 161 12.05 -2.92 -35.01
N ARG A 162 12.08 -3.80 -36.01
CA ARG A 162 10.97 -4.67 -36.35
C ARG A 162 10.49 -5.50 -35.15
N GLY A 163 9.21 -5.30 -34.80
CA GLY A 163 8.52 -5.98 -33.68
C GLY A 163 8.59 -5.23 -32.35
N TYR A 164 9.29 -4.09 -32.31
CA TYR A 164 9.37 -3.21 -31.14
C TYR A 164 8.78 -1.82 -31.40
N GLU A 165 8.33 -1.55 -32.63
CA GLU A 165 7.89 -0.23 -33.05
C GLU A 165 6.82 0.36 -32.11
N ASP A 166 5.87 -0.47 -31.66
CA ASP A 166 4.71 -0.06 -30.90
C ASP A 166 4.73 -0.62 -29.45
N TYR A 167 5.92 -0.95 -28.91
CA TYR A 167 6.06 -1.41 -27.52
C TYR A 167 5.71 -0.35 -26.50
N TYR A 168 5.82 0.93 -26.87
CA TYR A 168 5.50 2.09 -26.06
C TYR A 168 4.47 2.95 -26.75
N VAL A 169 3.88 3.90 -26.03
CA VAL A 169 2.86 4.80 -26.57
C VAL A 169 3.55 6.00 -27.18
N TRP A 170 3.49 6.11 -28.53
CA TRP A 170 4.14 7.15 -29.31
C TRP A 170 3.14 8.03 -30.05
N HIS A 171 3.46 9.35 -30.20
CA HIS A 171 2.63 10.28 -30.96
C HIS A 171 3.48 11.40 -31.61
N ASP A 172 3.09 11.86 -32.78
CA ASP A 172 3.80 12.93 -33.49
C ASP A 172 3.66 14.32 -32.84
N GLY A 173 2.71 14.47 -31.91
CA GLY A 173 2.30 15.77 -31.40
C GLY A 173 1.54 16.58 -32.45
N TYR A 174 1.25 17.83 -32.11
CA TYR A 174 0.55 18.76 -32.99
C TYR A 174 1.42 19.99 -33.29
N LYS A 175 1.05 20.79 -34.29
CA LYS A 175 1.60 22.12 -34.51
C LYS A 175 0.57 23.14 -34.02
N ASN A 176 1.01 24.02 -33.13
CA ASN A 176 0.21 25.16 -32.71
C ASN A 176 0.14 26.26 -33.81
N GLU A 177 -0.58 27.33 -33.54
CA GLU A 177 -0.75 28.46 -34.49
C GLU A 177 0.58 29.10 -34.94
N SER A 178 1.61 29.07 -34.10
CA SER A 178 2.95 29.58 -34.43
C SER A 178 3.79 28.56 -35.22
N GLY A 179 3.25 27.35 -35.46
CA GLY A 179 3.98 26.24 -36.14
C GLY A 179 4.92 25.47 -35.21
N ALA A 180 4.96 25.82 -33.92
CA ALA A 180 5.73 25.07 -32.92
C ALA A 180 5.05 23.74 -32.61
N ARG A 181 5.85 22.68 -32.37
CA ARG A 181 5.37 21.37 -31.98
C ARG A 181 4.93 21.40 -30.50
N VAL A 182 3.80 20.82 -30.21
CA VAL A 182 3.23 20.70 -28.86
C VAL A 182 2.82 19.25 -28.59
N PRO A 183 2.75 18.85 -27.30
CA PRO A 183 2.32 17.52 -26.90
C PRO A 183 0.92 17.15 -27.43
N PRO A 184 0.60 15.85 -27.48
CA PRO A 184 -0.70 15.35 -27.97
C PRO A 184 -1.92 15.78 -27.12
N SER A 185 -1.72 16.01 -25.83
CA SER A 185 -2.77 16.38 -24.88
C SER A 185 -2.16 17.12 -23.68
N ASN A 186 -3.03 17.59 -22.77
CA ASN A 186 -2.63 18.25 -21.52
C ASN A 186 -2.28 17.30 -20.37
N TRP A 187 -2.13 16.01 -20.62
CA TRP A 187 -1.96 15.00 -19.57
C TRP A 187 -0.73 15.26 -18.70
N LEU A 188 -0.89 15.05 -17.40
CA LEU A 188 0.15 15.26 -16.40
C LEU A 188 0.61 13.93 -15.80
N GLN A 189 1.92 13.84 -15.50
CA GLN A 189 2.53 12.72 -14.82
C GLN A 189 2.35 12.80 -13.30
N ALA A 190 2.48 11.67 -12.61
CA ALA A 190 2.36 11.58 -11.15
C ALA A 190 3.42 12.42 -10.40
N PHE A 191 4.61 12.62 -10.99
CA PHE A 191 5.75 13.32 -10.39
C PHE A 191 5.96 14.75 -10.92
N ARG A 192 4.84 15.43 -11.27
CA ARG A 192 4.77 16.82 -11.72
C ARG A 192 5.20 17.06 -13.17
N GLY A 193 4.41 17.86 -13.87
CA GLY A 193 4.65 18.27 -15.25
C GLY A 193 3.97 17.38 -16.29
N SER A 194 4.29 17.61 -17.56
CA SER A 194 3.68 16.91 -18.69
C SER A 194 3.93 15.40 -18.63
N ALA A 195 2.93 14.60 -19.03
CA ALA A 195 3.08 13.16 -19.24
C ALA A 195 3.65 12.81 -20.63
N TRP A 196 4.04 13.80 -21.43
CA TRP A 196 4.59 13.62 -22.76
C TRP A 196 5.98 14.20 -22.88
N GLU A 197 6.96 13.37 -23.30
CA GLU A 197 8.33 13.81 -23.56
C GLU A 197 8.72 13.58 -25.01
N TRP A 198 9.43 14.56 -25.59
CA TRP A 198 9.89 14.51 -26.99
C TRP A 198 11.17 13.70 -27.13
N ASN A 199 11.15 12.69 -27.99
CA ASN A 199 12.35 11.91 -28.32
C ASN A 199 12.97 12.41 -29.63
N GLU A 200 14.17 12.95 -29.56
CA GLU A 200 14.87 13.53 -30.70
C GLU A 200 15.30 12.50 -31.74
N GLU A 201 15.63 11.27 -31.35
CA GLU A 201 16.03 10.23 -32.30
C GLU A 201 14.83 9.72 -33.09
N ARG A 202 13.71 9.43 -32.37
CA ARG A 202 12.48 8.92 -32.99
C ARG A 202 11.64 10.01 -33.66
N GLN A 203 11.81 11.28 -33.25
CA GLN A 203 11.01 12.43 -33.69
C GLN A 203 9.52 12.29 -33.39
N GLN A 204 9.23 11.74 -32.20
CA GLN A 204 7.88 11.58 -31.63
C GLN A 204 7.89 11.85 -30.11
N TYR A 205 6.73 12.20 -29.57
CA TYR A 205 6.50 12.15 -28.13
C TYR A 205 6.26 10.71 -27.69
N TYR A 206 6.75 10.35 -26.50
CA TYR A 206 6.32 9.15 -25.80
C TYR A 206 5.54 9.51 -24.53
N LEU A 207 4.60 8.65 -24.15
CA LEU A 207 3.86 8.76 -22.91
C LEU A 207 4.71 8.25 -21.75
N HIS A 208 4.68 8.98 -20.61
CA HIS A 208 5.25 8.57 -19.33
C HIS A 208 4.36 9.11 -18.21
N GLN A 209 3.54 8.27 -17.62
CA GLN A 209 2.63 8.67 -16.56
C GLN A 209 3.32 8.83 -15.19
N PHE A 210 4.58 8.40 -15.11
CA PHE A 210 5.52 8.61 -14.01
C PHE A 210 6.72 9.45 -14.49
N ALA A 211 7.93 9.24 -13.95
CA ALA A 211 9.06 10.06 -14.37
C ALA A 211 9.33 9.98 -15.89
N VAL A 212 9.95 11.04 -16.43
CA VAL A 212 10.41 11.07 -17.83
C VAL A 212 11.21 9.82 -18.23
N LYS A 213 11.96 9.26 -17.26
CA LYS A 213 12.74 8.04 -17.44
C LYS A 213 11.95 6.73 -17.31
N GLN A 214 10.62 6.82 -17.22
CA GLN A 214 9.71 5.68 -17.07
C GLN A 214 8.67 5.66 -18.22
N PRO A 215 9.08 5.41 -19.48
CA PRO A 215 8.16 5.36 -20.63
C PRO A 215 7.13 4.25 -20.46
N ASP A 216 5.86 4.55 -20.76
CA ASP A 216 4.73 3.65 -20.61
C ASP A 216 4.70 2.56 -21.69
N LEU A 217 4.54 1.31 -21.24
CA LEU A 217 4.39 0.15 -22.12
C LEU A 217 3.01 0.14 -22.77
N ASN A 218 2.95 -0.09 -24.07
CA ASN A 218 1.70 -0.14 -24.81
C ASN A 218 1.02 -1.51 -24.69
N TYR A 219 0.13 -1.66 -23.72
CA TYR A 219 -0.62 -2.91 -23.49
C TYR A 219 -1.61 -3.27 -24.59
N ARG A 220 -1.87 -2.38 -25.55
CA ARG A 220 -2.66 -2.70 -26.76
C ARG A 220 -1.84 -3.50 -27.77
N THR A 221 -0.53 -3.58 -27.57
CA THR A 221 0.39 -4.41 -28.38
C THR A 221 0.47 -5.83 -27.80
N PRO A 222 0.00 -6.88 -28.53
CA PRO A 222 0.01 -8.24 -28.00
C PRO A 222 1.40 -8.77 -27.61
N ALA A 223 2.45 -8.27 -28.26
CA ALA A 223 3.83 -8.63 -27.95
C ALA A 223 4.26 -8.12 -26.55
N VAL A 224 3.81 -6.93 -26.13
CA VAL A 224 4.02 -6.40 -24.79
C VAL A 224 3.33 -7.28 -23.75
N VAL A 225 2.05 -7.60 -23.95
CA VAL A 225 1.29 -8.50 -23.07
C VAL A 225 1.99 -9.86 -22.92
N ALA A 226 2.44 -10.44 -24.03
CA ALA A 226 3.16 -11.71 -24.03
C ALA A 226 4.50 -11.60 -23.28
N GLN A 227 5.23 -10.51 -23.46
CA GLN A 227 6.52 -10.28 -22.83
C GLN A 227 6.37 -10.10 -21.30
N MET A 228 5.38 -9.33 -20.85
CA MET A 228 5.11 -9.15 -19.42
C MET A 228 4.62 -10.44 -18.76
N LYS A 229 3.83 -11.26 -19.46
CA LYS A 229 3.48 -12.62 -18.99
C LYS A 229 4.72 -13.52 -18.88
N ARG A 230 5.71 -13.37 -19.75
CA ARG A 230 6.97 -14.09 -19.67
C ARG A 230 7.81 -13.67 -18.45
N VAL A 231 7.78 -12.37 -18.08
CA VAL A 231 8.41 -11.88 -16.84
C VAL A 231 7.83 -12.62 -15.63
N LEU A 232 6.49 -12.68 -15.50
CA LEU A 232 5.84 -13.41 -14.40
C LEU A 232 6.29 -14.89 -14.36
N THR A 233 6.27 -15.58 -15.49
CA THR A 233 6.64 -17.01 -15.56
C THR A 233 8.10 -17.21 -15.15
N TYR A 234 9.01 -16.36 -15.60
CA TYR A 234 10.44 -16.43 -15.27
C TYR A 234 10.71 -16.40 -13.76
N TRP A 235 10.03 -15.51 -13.03
CA TRP A 235 10.20 -15.42 -11.58
C TRP A 235 9.45 -16.52 -10.82
N LEU A 236 8.31 -17.02 -11.37
CA LEU A 236 7.65 -18.21 -10.83
C LEU A 236 8.56 -19.45 -10.92
N ASP A 237 9.29 -19.63 -12.03
CA ASP A 237 10.25 -20.72 -12.21
C ASP A 237 11.42 -20.64 -11.21
N ARG A 238 11.72 -19.45 -10.65
CA ARG A 238 12.70 -19.24 -9.56
C ARG A 238 12.11 -19.41 -8.16
N GLY A 239 10.85 -19.83 -8.04
CA GLY A 239 10.24 -20.18 -6.76
C GLY A 239 9.49 -19.06 -6.05
N VAL A 240 9.17 -17.95 -6.74
CA VAL A 240 8.35 -16.85 -6.21
C VAL A 240 6.92 -17.35 -5.94
N ALA A 241 6.35 -16.96 -4.80
CA ALA A 241 5.02 -17.39 -4.37
C ALA A 241 3.89 -16.47 -4.85
N GLY A 242 4.22 -15.37 -5.53
CA GLY A 242 3.25 -14.41 -6.06
C GLY A 242 3.86 -13.05 -6.35
N PHE A 243 3.00 -12.11 -6.68
CA PHE A 243 3.41 -10.76 -7.07
C PHE A 243 2.53 -9.68 -6.44
N ARG A 244 3.17 -8.59 -6.06
CA ARG A 244 2.48 -7.31 -5.90
C ARG A 244 2.57 -6.59 -7.24
N VAL A 245 1.45 -6.15 -7.78
CA VAL A 245 1.36 -5.47 -9.06
C VAL A 245 1.31 -3.97 -8.82
N ASP A 246 2.33 -3.29 -9.29
CA ASP A 246 2.52 -1.85 -9.19
C ASP A 246 1.61 -1.10 -10.16
N ALA A 247 1.16 0.09 -9.76
CA ALA A 247 0.52 1.10 -10.60
C ALA A 247 -0.55 0.54 -11.56
N VAL A 248 -1.35 -0.42 -11.11
CA VAL A 248 -2.32 -1.14 -11.96
C VAL A 248 -3.27 -0.21 -12.72
N PRO A 249 -3.83 0.85 -12.13
CA PRO A 249 -4.79 1.73 -12.80
C PRO A 249 -4.29 2.40 -14.08
N TRP A 250 -2.98 2.51 -14.24
CA TRP A 250 -2.31 3.29 -15.28
C TRP A 250 -1.95 2.49 -16.54
N CYS A 251 -2.17 1.16 -16.55
CA CYS A 251 -1.74 0.27 -17.64
C CYS A 251 -2.40 0.55 -19.00
N PHE A 252 -3.45 1.32 -19.05
CA PHE A 252 -4.17 1.69 -20.27
C PHE A 252 -4.60 3.15 -20.22
N GLU A 253 -4.48 3.82 -21.34
CA GLU A 253 -5.05 5.13 -21.65
C GLU A 253 -6.13 5.00 -22.74
N VAL A 254 -6.98 6.00 -22.91
CA VAL A 254 -7.92 6.03 -24.05
C VAL A 254 -7.17 6.09 -25.37
N LEU A 255 -7.77 5.56 -26.43
CA LEU A 255 -7.23 5.72 -27.77
C LEU A 255 -7.50 7.13 -28.32
N PRO A 256 -6.65 7.65 -29.21
CA PRO A 256 -6.94 8.88 -29.93
C PRO A 256 -8.20 8.72 -30.81
N ASP A 257 -8.86 9.82 -31.10
CA ASP A 257 -10.02 9.85 -31.99
C ASP A 257 -9.66 9.56 -33.46
N GLU A 258 -10.65 9.57 -34.36
CA GLU A 258 -10.45 9.30 -35.79
C GLU A 258 -9.51 10.31 -36.47
N THR A 259 -9.27 11.47 -35.88
CA THR A 259 -8.31 12.47 -36.36
C THR A 259 -6.92 12.30 -35.76
N GLY A 260 -6.72 11.29 -34.90
CA GLY A 260 -5.48 11.02 -34.20
C GLY A 260 -5.31 11.87 -32.93
N ARG A 261 -6.37 12.50 -32.40
CA ARG A 261 -6.28 13.37 -31.23
C ARG A 261 -6.63 12.64 -29.94
N TYR A 262 -5.77 12.81 -28.94
CA TYR A 262 -6.11 12.48 -27.56
C TYR A 262 -6.99 13.57 -26.94
N PRO A 263 -7.99 13.22 -26.11
CA PRO A 263 -8.77 14.22 -25.40
C PRO A 263 -7.95 14.86 -24.29
N ASP A 264 -8.16 16.15 -24.03
CA ASP A 264 -7.63 16.82 -22.87
C ASP A 264 -8.39 16.41 -21.60
N GLU A 265 -7.65 16.10 -20.52
CA GLU A 265 -8.22 15.83 -19.21
C GLU A 265 -8.92 17.07 -18.64
N PRO A 266 -10.10 16.91 -18.01
CA PRO A 266 -10.78 18.01 -17.34
C PRO A 266 -10.04 18.44 -16.08
N LEU A 267 -10.18 19.74 -15.73
CA LEU A 267 -9.66 20.27 -14.46
C LEU A 267 -10.38 19.63 -13.27
N SER A 268 -9.62 19.24 -12.26
CA SER A 268 -10.15 18.65 -11.03
C SER A 268 -10.77 19.69 -10.08
N GLY A 269 -10.17 20.89 -10.02
CA GLY A 269 -10.49 21.92 -9.05
C GLY A 269 -9.91 21.66 -7.65
N TYR A 270 -9.00 20.70 -7.49
CA TYR A 270 -8.33 20.44 -6.21
C TYR A 270 -7.13 21.36 -5.94
N THR A 271 -6.45 21.76 -6.99
CA THR A 271 -5.29 22.67 -6.92
C THR A 271 -5.31 23.66 -8.09
N ASP A 272 -4.64 24.80 -7.91
CA ASP A 272 -4.38 25.78 -8.97
C ASP A 272 -2.97 25.61 -9.57
N ASP A 273 -2.16 24.66 -9.09
CA ASP A 273 -0.83 24.38 -9.59
C ASP A 273 -0.92 23.51 -10.87
N PRO A 274 -0.61 24.08 -12.06
CA PRO A 274 -0.79 23.36 -13.33
C PRO A 274 0.19 22.22 -13.58
N ASP A 275 1.23 22.10 -12.76
CA ASP A 275 2.20 21.01 -12.86
C ASP A 275 1.88 19.86 -11.87
N ASP A 276 0.99 20.09 -10.91
CA ASP A 276 0.57 19.06 -9.97
C ASP A 276 -0.39 18.07 -10.63
N SER A 277 -0.13 16.77 -10.50
CA SER A 277 -0.99 15.71 -11.05
C SER A 277 -2.46 15.90 -10.67
N SER A 278 -2.73 16.31 -9.42
CA SER A 278 -4.10 16.55 -8.93
C SER A 278 -4.82 17.74 -9.59
N TYR A 279 -4.16 18.51 -10.46
CA TYR A 279 -4.78 19.55 -11.29
C TYR A 279 -5.80 19.00 -12.28
N LEU A 280 -5.63 17.73 -12.70
CA LEU A 280 -6.49 17.03 -13.65
C LEU A 280 -7.27 15.88 -13.00
N LEU A 281 -8.35 15.41 -13.67
CA LEU A 281 -9.21 14.32 -13.16
C LEU A 281 -8.72 12.93 -13.55
N HIS A 282 -7.81 12.78 -14.51
CA HIS A 282 -7.25 11.52 -15.02
C HIS A 282 -8.28 10.48 -15.51
N ILE A 283 -9.41 10.93 -16.06
CA ILE A 283 -10.49 10.04 -16.53
C ILE A 283 -10.16 9.31 -17.84
N TYR A 284 -9.11 9.75 -18.53
CA TYR A 284 -8.64 9.19 -19.80
C TYR A 284 -7.35 8.38 -19.66
N THR A 285 -6.68 8.47 -18.51
CA THR A 285 -5.38 7.89 -18.26
C THR A 285 -5.37 6.87 -17.13
N GLN A 286 -6.48 6.71 -16.40
CA GLN A 286 -6.60 5.78 -15.30
C GLN A 286 -7.93 5.03 -15.32
N ASP A 287 -7.97 3.89 -14.64
CA ASP A 287 -9.19 3.15 -14.31
C ASP A 287 -9.98 2.65 -15.52
N LEU A 288 -9.33 2.41 -16.65
CA LEU A 288 -10.00 1.89 -17.83
C LEU A 288 -10.41 0.42 -17.64
N PRO A 289 -11.52 -0.02 -18.26
CA PRO A 289 -12.01 -1.39 -18.14
C PRO A 289 -11.01 -2.46 -18.58
N GLU A 290 -10.16 -2.15 -19.58
CA GLU A 290 -9.11 -3.03 -20.09
C GLU A 290 -8.07 -3.41 -19.02
N THR A 291 -7.85 -2.53 -18.05
CA THR A 291 -6.96 -2.80 -16.91
C THR A 291 -7.50 -3.94 -16.03
N VAL A 292 -8.81 -3.96 -15.79
CA VAL A 292 -9.45 -5.03 -15.03
C VAL A 292 -9.30 -6.37 -15.74
N ASP A 293 -9.53 -6.40 -17.05
CA ASP A 293 -9.35 -7.60 -17.87
C ASP A 293 -7.90 -8.09 -17.87
N MET A 294 -6.92 -7.18 -17.80
CA MET A 294 -5.51 -7.54 -17.72
C MET A 294 -5.17 -8.19 -16.36
N VAL A 295 -5.69 -7.68 -15.25
CA VAL A 295 -5.56 -8.31 -13.92
C VAL A 295 -6.09 -9.75 -13.96
N TYR A 296 -7.23 -9.99 -14.59
CA TYR A 296 -7.79 -11.33 -14.75
C TYR A 296 -6.90 -12.25 -15.59
N GLN A 297 -6.25 -11.70 -16.63
CA GLN A 297 -5.31 -12.46 -17.43
C GLN A 297 -4.05 -12.84 -16.64
N TRP A 298 -3.52 -11.96 -15.80
CA TRP A 298 -2.40 -12.28 -14.91
C TRP A 298 -2.83 -13.33 -13.88
N ARG A 299 -4.00 -13.18 -13.26
CA ARG A 299 -4.54 -14.19 -12.33
C ARG A 299 -4.62 -15.57 -12.99
N LYS A 300 -5.20 -15.62 -14.18
CA LYS A 300 -5.32 -16.87 -14.94
C LYS A 300 -3.95 -17.50 -15.23
N LEU A 301 -2.94 -16.71 -15.56
CA LEU A 301 -1.58 -17.20 -15.78
C LEU A 301 -1.04 -17.89 -14.51
N LEU A 302 -1.20 -17.26 -13.34
CA LEU A 302 -0.73 -17.82 -12.07
C LEU A 302 -1.47 -19.12 -11.72
N ASP A 303 -2.78 -19.19 -11.98
CA ASP A 303 -3.59 -20.41 -11.76
C ASP A 303 -3.20 -21.53 -12.73
N ASP A 304 -2.98 -21.20 -14.00
CA ASP A 304 -2.49 -22.17 -15.00
C ASP A 304 -1.09 -22.69 -14.63
N TYR A 305 -0.21 -21.80 -14.14
CA TYR A 305 1.12 -22.17 -13.66
C TYR A 305 1.03 -23.16 -12.49
N GLN A 306 0.20 -22.86 -11.48
CA GLN A 306 -0.03 -23.77 -10.35
C GLN A 306 -0.59 -25.12 -10.80
N ARG A 307 -1.55 -25.13 -11.71
CA ARG A 307 -2.16 -26.34 -12.22
C ARG A 307 -1.15 -27.24 -12.96
N ILE A 308 -0.16 -26.64 -13.62
CA ILE A 308 0.88 -27.37 -14.38
C ILE A 308 2.00 -27.84 -13.45
N HIS A 309 2.48 -26.98 -12.56
CA HIS A 309 3.68 -27.23 -11.74
C HIS A 309 3.36 -27.70 -10.31
N GLY A 310 2.08 -27.62 -9.89
CA GLY A 310 1.66 -27.97 -8.53
C GLY A 310 2.08 -26.93 -7.50
N GLY A 311 2.05 -27.35 -6.22
CA GLY A 311 2.40 -26.53 -5.07
C GLY A 311 1.27 -25.61 -4.61
N ASP A 312 1.60 -24.69 -3.72
CA ASP A 312 0.67 -23.73 -3.16
C ASP A 312 0.16 -22.73 -4.20
N ARG A 313 -1.01 -22.17 -3.97
CA ARG A 313 -1.57 -21.13 -4.81
C ARG A 313 -0.64 -19.90 -4.86
N ARG A 314 -0.36 -19.42 -6.06
CA ARG A 314 0.38 -18.19 -6.28
C ARG A 314 -0.56 -17.00 -6.08
N VAL A 315 -0.12 -15.99 -5.32
CA VAL A 315 -0.97 -14.84 -4.98
C VAL A 315 -0.69 -13.64 -5.88
N LEU A 316 -1.73 -12.84 -6.08
CA LEU A 316 -1.67 -11.57 -6.79
C LEU A 316 -2.23 -10.48 -5.86
N LEU A 317 -1.41 -9.47 -5.58
CA LEU A 317 -1.74 -8.30 -4.78
C LEU A 317 -1.71 -7.10 -5.73
N THR A 318 -2.78 -6.32 -5.83
CA THR A 318 -2.83 -5.19 -6.76
C THR A 318 -2.81 -3.86 -6.03
N GLU A 319 -1.90 -2.99 -6.43
CA GLU A 319 -1.87 -1.62 -5.96
C GLU A 319 -2.73 -0.74 -6.85
N ALA A 320 -3.67 -0.02 -6.23
CA ALA A 320 -4.53 0.94 -6.92
C ALA A 320 -4.98 2.06 -5.98
N TRP A 321 -4.66 3.29 -6.34
CA TRP A 321 -5.12 4.52 -5.68
C TRP A 321 -6.40 5.04 -6.35
N SER A 322 -7.35 4.15 -6.58
CA SER A 322 -8.57 4.35 -7.35
C SER A 322 -9.80 4.45 -6.45
N PRO A 323 -10.93 4.93 -6.96
CA PRO A 323 -12.21 4.84 -6.25
C PRO A 323 -12.52 3.42 -5.82
N LEU A 324 -13.09 3.28 -4.61
CA LEU A 324 -13.28 1.98 -3.98
C LEU A 324 -14.08 0.98 -4.83
N ASP A 325 -15.13 1.47 -5.52
CA ASP A 325 -15.95 0.66 -6.43
C ASP A 325 -15.17 0.13 -7.64
N TYR A 326 -14.11 0.83 -8.05
CA TYR A 326 -13.19 0.34 -9.07
C TYR A 326 -12.23 -0.71 -8.50
N VAL A 327 -11.61 -0.44 -7.35
CA VAL A 327 -10.70 -1.39 -6.67
C VAL A 327 -11.39 -2.73 -6.43
N MET A 328 -12.69 -2.72 -6.07
CA MET A 328 -13.46 -3.94 -5.82
C MET A 328 -13.60 -4.84 -7.06
N LYS A 329 -13.47 -4.30 -8.28
CA LYS A 329 -13.48 -5.10 -9.51
C LYS A 329 -12.25 -5.99 -9.64
N PHE A 330 -11.14 -5.63 -9.01
CA PHE A 330 -9.92 -6.44 -9.06
C PHE A 330 -10.05 -7.78 -8.32
N TYR A 331 -11.00 -7.93 -7.39
CA TYR A 331 -11.29 -9.23 -6.78
C TYR A 331 -11.81 -10.28 -7.79
N GLY A 332 -12.34 -9.83 -8.91
CA GLY A 332 -12.98 -10.68 -9.91
C GLY A 332 -14.45 -10.41 -10.08
N ASN A 333 -15.11 -11.28 -10.80
CA ASN A 333 -16.54 -11.24 -11.03
C ASN A 333 -17.15 -12.65 -10.89
N ARG A 334 -18.44 -12.82 -11.22
CA ARG A 334 -19.16 -14.10 -11.06
C ARG A 334 -18.57 -15.26 -11.85
N THR A 335 -17.76 -15.02 -12.85
CA THR A 335 -17.25 -16.02 -13.81
C THR A 335 -15.73 -16.07 -13.86
N THR A 336 -15.05 -15.05 -13.36
CA THR A 336 -13.59 -14.89 -13.49
C THR A 336 -13.01 -14.43 -12.18
N GLU A 337 -12.03 -15.17 -11.68
CA GLU A 337 -11.26 -14.76 -10.50
C GLU A 337 -10.29 -13.64 -10.85
N GLY A 338 -10.11 -12.72 -9.90
CA GLY A 338 -9.14 -11.64 -9.96
C GLY A 338 -8.02 -11.80 -8.93
N ALA A 339 -7.47 -10.69 -8.48
CA ALA A 339 -6.44 -10.66 -7.45
C ALA A 339 -6.98 -11.17 -6.10
N GLN A 340 -6.15 -11.89 -5.35
CA GLN A 340 -6.50 -12.34 -4.00
C GLN A 340 -6.59 -11.14 -3.05
N MET A 341 -5.75 -10.14 -3.24
CA MET A 341 -5.61 -9.00 -2.34
C MET A 341 -5.42 -7.70 -3.12
N PRO A 342 -6.50 -7.11 -3.67
CA PRO A 342 -6.46 -5.69 -3.97
C PRO A 342 -6.15 -4.93 -2.67
N PHE A 343 -5.12 -4.07 -2.66
CA PHE A 343 -4.68 -3.42 -1.43
C PHE A 343 -5.74 -2.49 -0.86
N ASN A 344 -6.00 -2.66 0.42
CA ASN A 344 -6.87 -1.79 1.19
C ASN A 344 -6.08 -0.61 1.74
N PHE A 345 -6.07 0.49 1.01
CA PHE A 345 -5.42 1.73 1.42
C PHE A 345 -6.31 2.66 2.26
N GLN A 346 -7.47 2.19 2.73
CA GLN A 346 -8.41 3.05 3.46
C GLN A 346 -7.82 3.65 4.74
N PHE A 347 -6.85 2.97 5.40
CA PHE A 347 -6.08 3.56 6.50
C PHE A 347 -4.99 4.55 6.04
N ILE A 348 -4.72 4.64 4.75
CA ILE A 348 -3.80 5.63 4.19
C ILE A 348 -4.56 6.84 3.67
N VAL A 349 -5.62 6.64 2.87
CA VAL A 349 -6.38 7.70 2.21
C VAL A 349 -7.64 8.13 2.97
N GLY A 350 -8.13 7.29 3.87
CA GLY A 350 -9.32 7.59 4.68
C GLY A 350 -9.01 8.55 5.83
N GLY A 351 -10.06 9.16 6.37
CA GLY A 351 -9.93 10.15 7.43
C GLY A 351 -9.91 11.58 6.89
N ASN A 352 -8.95 12.39 7.32
CA ASN A 352 -8.85 13.79 6.94
C ASN A 352 -8.23 13.95 5.54
N SER A 353 -8.67 14.97 4.82
CA SER A 353 -8.27 15.22 3.42
C SER A 353 -6.78 15.54 3.23
N ASP A 354 -6.11 16.03 4.27
CA ASP A 354 -4.68 16.35 4.30
C ASP A 354 -3.80 15.17 4.76
N LYS A 355 -4.40 13.97 4.89
CA LYS A 355 -3.76 12.75 5.40
C LYS A 355 -3.23 12.88 6.84
N ASN A 356 -3.58 13.93 7.57
CA ASN A 356 -3.29 14.11 9.00
C ASN A 356 -4.49 13.62 9.81
N ASN A 357 -4.33 12.49 10.46
CA ASN A 357 -5.37 11.80 11.23
C ASN A 357 -5.11 11.81 12.75
N THR A 358 -4.27 12.72 13.23
CA THR A 358 -3.89 12.81 14.65
C THR A 358 -5.06 13.08 15.59
N ASP A 359 -6.13 13.67 15.09
CA ASP A 359 -7.39 13.98 15.79
C ASP A 359 -8.58 13.13 15.32
N LEU A 360 -8.33 12.08 14.52
CA LEU A 360 -9.39 11.23 13.98
C LEU A 360 -10.20 10.59 15.12
N PRO A 361 -11.54 10.82 15.20
CA PRO A 361 -12.38 10.24 16.23
C PRO A 361 -12.66 8.74 15.99
N ALA A 362 -13.16 8.05 17.00
CA ALA A 362 -13.51 6.63 16.91
C ALA A 362 -14.48 6.30 15.76
N SER A 363 -15.43 7.18 15.48
CA SER A 363 -16.34 7.06 14.33
C SER A 363 -15.62 7.10 12.99
N GLY A 364 -14.51 7.83 12.89
CA GLY A 364 -13.64 7.85 11.72
C GLY A 364 -12.98 6.49 11.48
N PHE A 365 -12.46 5.85 12.51
CA PHE A 365 -11.92 4.49 12.42
C PHE A 365 -12.99 3.48 11.98
N VAL A 366 -14.18 3.55 12.58
CA VAL A 366 -15.32 2.69 12.18
C VAL A 366 -15.66 2.89 10.70
N LYS A 367 -15.72 4.15 10.22
CA LYS A 367 -15.98 4.46 8.81
C LYS A 367 -14.91 3.88 7.88
N ILE A 368 -13.63 3.97 8.26
CA ILE A 368 -12.51 3.38 7.48
C ILE A 368 -12.67 1.86 7.38
N ILE A 369 -12.94 1.18 8.50
CA ILE A 369 -13.12 -0.27 8.53
C ILE A 369 -14.34 -0.69 7.70
N SER A 370 -15.49 -0.06 7.93
CA SER A 370 -16.75 -0.40 7.24
C SER A 370 -16.68 -0.11 5.75
N SER A 371 -15.98 0.96 5.33
CA SER A 371 -15.86 1.29 3.91
C SER A 371 -15.28 0.14 3.09
N TRP A 372 -14.34 -0.62 3.65
CA TRP A 372 -13.81 -1.80 2.96
C TRP A 372 -14.71 -3.03 3.11
N LEU A 373 -15.09 -3.36 4.35
CA LEU A 373 -15.81 -4.60 4.65
C LEU A 373 -17.21 -4.65 4.02
N ASP A 374 -17.89 -3.50 3.92
CA ASP A 374 -19.22 -3.40 3.35
C ASP A 374 -19.23 -3.42 1.80
N ASN A 375 -18.12 -3.04 1.17
CA ASN A 375 -17.99 -3.00 -0.30
C ASN A 375 -17.26 -4.23 -0.86
N MET A 376 -16.49 -4.95 -0.04
CA MET A 376 -15.76 -6.15 -0.48
C MET A 376 -16.75 -7.24 -0.93
N PRO A 377 -16.56 -7.85 -2.11
CA PRO A 377 -17.44 -8.91 -2.59
C PRO A 377 -17.47 -10.11 -1.62
N SER A 378 -18.64 -10.68 -1.44
CA SER A 378 -18.85 -11.83 -0.54
C SER A 378 -17.96 -13.02 -0.93
N GLY A 379 -17.37 -13.66 0.08
CA GLY A 379 -16.48 -14.81 -0.11
C GLY A 379 -15.01 -14.45 -0.31
N HIS A 380 -14.68 -13.17 -0.42
CA HIS A 380 -13.30 -12.69 -0.51
C HIS A 380 -12.70 -12.40 0.88
N THR A 381 -11.40 -12.16 0.91
CA THR A 381 -10.64 -11.92 2.15
C THR A 381 -10.16 -10.46 2.17
N ALA A 382 -10.43 -9.75 3.26
CA ALA A 382 -9.91 -8.41 3.47
C ALA A 382 -8.40 -8.41 3.70
N ASN A 383 -7.76 -7.27 3.47
CA ASN A 383 -6.39 -7.04 3.88
C ASN A 383 -6.25 -5.65 4.52
N TRP A 384 -5.23 -5.45 5.33
CA TRP A 384 -5.03 -4.24 6.12
C TRP A 384 -3.61 -3.75 5.93
N VAL A 385 -3.47 -2.58 5.29
CA VAL A 385 -2.22 -1.87 5.02
C VAL A 385 -2.25 -0.58 5.81
N MET A 386 -1.36 -0.44 6.79
CA MET A 386 -1.27 0.78 7.61
C MET A 386 -0.31 1.78 7.03
N GLY A 387 0.75 1.33 6.35
CA GLY A 387 1.76 2.15 5.69
C GLY A 387 2.48 1.39 4.60
N ASN A 388 3.28 2.09 3.81
CA ASN A 388 4.17 1.57 2.78
C ASN A 388 5.31 2.55 2.52
N HIS A 389 6.14 2.28 1.51
CA HIS A 389 7.27 3.12 1.13
C HIS A 389 6.91 4.41 0.35
N ASP A 390 5.63 4.61 0.02
CA ASP A 390 5.13 5.78 -0.72
C ASP A 390 4.41 6.80 0.16
N GLN A 391 4.19 6.46 1.42
CA GLN A 391 3.46 7.31 2.35
C GLN A 391 4.24 7.51 3.64
N ARG A 392 4.08 8.66 4.25
CA ARG A 392 4.64 8.94 5.58
C ARG A 392 4.25 7.83 6.56
N ARG A 393 5.13 7.53 7.52
CA ARG A 393 4.93 6.45 8.50
C ARG A 393 3.69 6.70 9.35
N VAL A 394 3.11 5.63 9.87
CA VAL A 394 1.86 5.64 10.62
C VAL A 394 1.91 6.58 11.85
N GLY A 395 3.05 6.66 12.53
CA GLY A 395 3.25 7.56 13.66
C GLY A 395 3.10 9.04 13.31
N SER A 396 3.56 9.44 12.11
CA SER A 396 3.41 10.81 11.62
C SER A 396 1.99 11.13 11.19
N ARG A 397 1.28 10.15 10.61
CA ARG A 397 -0.10 10.36 10.11
C ARG A 397 -1.17 10.26 11.18
N TYR A 398 -0.99 9.42 12.19
CA TYR A 398 -1.97 9.16 13.25
C TYR A 398 -1.53 9.65 14.63
N GLY A 399 -0.30 10.14 14.77
CA GLY A 399 0.31 10.48 16.05
C GLY A 399 1.00 9.28 16.71
N GLU A 400 2.15 9.54 17.34
CA GLU A 400 2.98 8.48 17.95
C GLU A 400 2.22 7.69 19.03
N GLY A 401 1.32 8.33 19.78
CA GLY A 401 0.49 7.66 20.78
C GLY A 401 -0.43 6.58 20.23
N ARG A 402 -0.64 6.53 18.90
CA ARG A 402 -1.50 5.53 18.26
C ARG A 402 -0.73 4.45 17.49
N ILE A 403 0.60 4.43 17.51
CA ILE A 403 1.40 3.43 16.78
C ILE A 403 0.96 2.01 17.13
N ASP A 404 0.91 1.66 18.42
CA ASP A 404 0.48 0.32 18.83
C ASP A 404 -0.98 0.04 18.49
N LEU A 405 -1.88 1.04 18.60
CA LEU A 405 -3.27 0.87 18.16
C LEU A 405 -3.34 0.50 16.68
N MET A 406 -2.53 1.10 15.83
CA MET A 406 -2.53 0.77 14.40
C MET A 406 -2.02 -0.65 14.17
N ASN A 407 -0.96 -1.09 14.86
CA ASN A 407 -0.51 -2.47 14.85
C ASN A 407 -1.59 -3.44 15.41
N MET A 408 -2.29 -3.05 16.47
CA MET A 408 -3.41 -3.81 17.02
C MET A 408 -4.53 -3.96 15.98
N LEU A 409 -4.93 -2.89 15.31
CA LEU A 409 -5.96 -2.93 14.26
C LEU A 409 -5.55 -3.85 13.10
N GLN A 410 -4.33 -3.70 12.61
CA GLN A 410 -3.78 -4.51 11.53
C GLN A 410 -3.83 -6.01 11.83
N MET A 411 -3.49 -6.39 13.07
CA MET A 411 -3.44 -7.78 13.51
C MET A 411 -4.78 -8.32 14.00
N PHE A 412 -5.67 -7.47 14.49
CA PHE A 412 -6.92 -7.88 15.13
C PHE A 412 -8.10 -7.97 14.16
N LEU A 413 -8.13 -7.13 13.13
CA LEU A 413 -9.19 -7.14 12.13
C LEU A 413 -9.19 -8.45 11.30
N PRO A 414 -10.37 -8.89 10.79
CA PRO A 414 -10.46 -10.12 9.99
C PRO A 414 -9.77 -9.96 8.64
N GLY A 415 -9.02 -10.97 8.21
CA GLY A 415 -8.34 -10.98 6.90
C GLY A 415 -6.82 -11.04 7.02
N VAL A 416 -6.09 -10.46 6.07
CA VAL A 416 -4.63 -10.50 5.94
C VAL A 416 -4.01 -9.23 6.52
N SER A 417 -2.90 -9.35 7.25
CA SER A 417 -2.10 -8.20 7.69
C SER A 417 -0.92 -7.98 6.73
N ILE A 418 -0.62 -6.72 6.42
CA ILE A 418 0.51 -6.34 5.57
C ILE A 418 1.29 -5.25 6.31
N THR A 419 2.42 -5.61 6.89
CA THR A 419 3.26 -4.73 7.70
C THR A 419 4.37 -4.15 6.84
N TYR A 420 4.56 -2.86 6.87
CA TYR A 420 5.74 -2.22 6.30
C TYR A 420 6.91 -2.25 7.29
N MET A 421 8.11 -2.57 6.83
CA MET A 421 9.30 -2.67 7.68
C MET A 421 9.45 -1.46 8.61
N GLY A 422 9.63 -1.75 9.91
CA GLY A 422 9.76 -0.75 10.97
C GLY A 422 8.46 -0.38 11.68
N GLU A 423 7.28 -0.79 11.21
CA GLU A 423 6.02 -0.59 11.94
C GLU A 423 6.04 -1.37 13.26
N GLU A 424 6.63 -2.56 13.27
CA GLU A 424 6.73 -3.44 14.45
C GLU A 424 7.57 -2.86 15.59
N ILE A 425 8.53 -1.98 15.27
CA ILE A 425 9.37 -1.28 16.26
C ILE A 425 9.01 0.20 16.41
N GLY A 426 7.89 0.63 15.82
CA GLY A 426 7.43 2.01 15.92
C GLY A 426 8.32 3.04 15.25
N MET A 427 9.03 2.70 14.16
CA MET A 427 9.81 3.67 13.39
C MET A 427 8.95 4.84 12.96
N THR A 428 9.50 6.05 13.08
CA THR A 428 8.89 7.32 12.65
C THR A 428 9.60 7.89 11.44
N ASP A 429 8.98 8.85 10.76
CA ASP A 429 9.62 9.59 9.68
C ASP A 429 10.86 10.35 10.19
N LEU A 430 11.80 10.56 9.27
CA LEU A 430 12.85 11.56 9.41
C LEU A 430 12.62 12.63 8.33
N ASP A 431 12.52 13.88 8.73
CA ASP A 431 12.49 14.97 7.76
C ASP A 431 13.85 15.04 7.05
N ILE A 432 13.82 14.87 5.73
CA ILE A 432 14.99 14.86 4.87
C ILE A 432 15.17 16.26 4.28
N SER A 433 16.38 16.82 4.32
CA SER A 433 16.64 18.14 3.74
C SER A 433 16.50 18.13 2.21
N TRP A 434 16.32 19.32 1.61
CA TRP A 434 16.30 19.43 0.15
C TRP A 434 17.59 18.88 -0.50
N GLU A 435 18.72 19.14 0.12
CA GLU A 435 20.04 18.70 -0.36
C GLU A 435 20.21 17.17 -0.29
N ASP A 436 19.59 16.53 0.71
CA ASP A 436 19.63 15.08 0.92
C ASP A 436 18.48 14.34 0.23
N SER A 437 17.48 15.07 -0.30
CA SER A 437 16.34 14.49 -0.98
C SER A 437 16.75 13.72 -2.23
N ARG A 438 16.18 12.54 -2.42
CA ARG A 438 16.48 11.63 -3.53
C ARG A 438 15.22 11.31 -4.37
N ASP A 439 14.04 11.50 -3.79
CA ASP A 439 12.77 11.16 -4.44
C ASP A 439 12.53 12.01 -5.70
N PRO A 440 12.28 11.40 -6.88
CA PRO A 440 12.01 12.15 -8.11
C PRO A 440 10.82 13.10 -7.99
N ALA A 441 9.78 12.76 -7.24
CA ALA A 441 8.63 13.65 -7.02
C ALA A 441 9.04 14.94 -6.30
N ALA A 442 9.94 14.85 -5.33
CA ALA A 442 10.53 16.00 -4.66
C ALA A 442 11.47 16.78 -5.60
N CYS A 443 12.39 16.08 -6.27
CA CYS A 443 13.40 16.68 -7.16
C CYS A 443 12.79 17.45 -8.34
N ASN A 444 11.62 17.05 -8.83
CA ASN A 444 10.85 17.77 -9.85
C ASN A 444 10.12 19.01 -9.33
N SER A 445 10.20 19.29 -8.03
CA SER A 445 9.63 20.48 -7.38
C SER A 445 10.71 21.53 -7.09
N ASN A 446 10.70 22.14 -5.94
CA ASN A 446 11.73 23.10 -5.50
C ASN A 446 11.86 23.10 -3.98
N ALA A 447 12.91 23.71 -3.46
CA ALA A 447 13.24 23.75 -2.04
C ALA A 447 12.14 24.32 -1.10
N ASN A 448 11.12 25.02 -1.63
CA ASN A 448 10.05 25.58 -0.81
C ASN A 448 8.85 24.64 -0.64
N ILE A 449 8.69 23.64 -1.52
CA ILE A 449 7.48 22.80 -1.57
C ILE A 449 7.80 21.28 -1.62
N TYR A 450 9.07 20.86 -1.74
CA TYR A 450 9.46 19.44 -1.91
C TYR A 450 8.92 18.53 -0.81
N GLU A 451 8.77 19.03 0.42
CA GLU A 451 8.26 18.28 1.56
C GLU A 451 6.84 17.73 1.35
N GLN A 452 6.07 18.37 0.45
CA GLN A 452 4.71 17.93 0.11
C GLN A 452 4.70 16.69 -0.78
N PHE A 453 5.82 16.42 -1.48
CA PHE A 453 5.92 15.39 -2.50
C PHE A 453 6.89 14.27 -2.13
N THR A 454 7.86 14.52 -1.24
CA THR A 454 8.89 13.54 -0.90
C THR A 454 8.34 12.33 -0.16
N ARG A 455 8.77 11.14 -0.58
CA ARG A 455 8.53 9.84 0.07
C ARG A 455 9.72 9.40 0.94
N ASP A 456 10.87 10.08 0.83
CA ASP A 456 12.12 9.75 1.52
C ASP A 456 11.99 9.61 3.04
N PRO A 457 11.16 10.42 3.75
CA PRO A 457 10.99 10.30 5.20
C PRO A 457 10.62 8.88 5.67
N ALA A 458 9.81 8.15 4.90
CA ALA A 458 9.37 6.79 5.22
C ALA A 458 10.38 5.72 4.76
N ARG A 459 11.38 6.07 3.94
CA ARG A 459 12.33 5.16 3.29
C ARG A 459 13.68 5.07 3.97
N THR A 460 13.87 5.77 5.12
CA THR A 460 15.12 5.77 5.88
C THR A 460 15.54 4.35 6.28
N PRO A 461 16.86 4.09 6.44
CA PRO A 461 17.37 2.77 6.81
C PRO A 461 16.78 2.21 8.08
N PHE A 462 16.56 0.90 8.10
CA PHE A 462 15.99 0.16 9.21
C PHE A 462 16.89 0.15 10.44
N GLN A 463 16.30 0.22 11.64
CA GLN A 463 17.01 0.42 12.90
C GLN A 463 17.19 -0.90 13.65
N TRP A 464 18.32 -1.59 13.40
CA TRP A 464 18.63 -2.89 14.00
C TRP A 464 19.17 -2.80 15.42
N SER A 465 20.00 -1.77 15.70
CA SER A 465 20.66 -1.62 17.00
C SER A 465 21.01 -0.18 17.29
N ASN A 466 21.45 0.09 18.52
CA ASN A 466 21.98 1.40 18.93
C ASN A 466 23.46 1.64 18.55
N THR A 467 24.04 0.78 17.72
CA THR A 467 25.40 0.94 17.18
C THR A 467 25.42 1.92 16.01
N ALA A 468 26.62 2.29 15.53
CA ALA A 468 26.77 3.20 14.39
C ALA A 468 25.86 2.79 13.22
N ASN A 469 25.25 3.80 12.56
CA ASN A 469 24.30 3.63 11.47
C ASN A 469 23.15 2.66 11.80
N ALA A 470 22.68 2.69 13.04
CA ALA A 470 21.59 1.84 13.52
C ALA A 470 21.85 0.33 13.34
N GLY A 471 23.09 -0.10 13.14
CA GLY A 471 23.45 -1.47 12.78
C GLY A 471 23.00 -1.88 11.37
N PHE A 472 22.57 -0.95 10.54
CA PHE A 472 22.15 -1.17 9.15
C PHE A 472 23.37 -1.38 8.24
N SER A 473 24.41 -0.55 8.37
CA SER A 473 25.60 -0.56 7.53
C SER A 473 26.88 -0.31 8.33
N THR A 474 27.99 -0.84 7.82
CA THR A 474 29.34 -0.52 8.31
C THR A 474 29.96 0.69 7.59
N ASN A 475 29.33 1.21 6.54
CA ASN A 475 29.76 2.41 5.83
C ASN A 475 29.55 3.66 6.69
N SER A 476 30.39 4.68 6.50
CA SER A 476 30.24 5.98 7.16
C SER A 476 29.03 6.78 6.62
N THR A 477 28.58 6.48 5.42
CA THR A 477 27.44 7.12 4.74
C THR A 477 26.45 6.08 4.28
N THR A 478 25.16 6.41 4.36
CA THR A 478 24.06 5.59 3.87
C THR A 478 23.30 6.32 2.77
N TRP A 479 22.57 5.62 1.93
CA TRP A 479 21.87 6.19 0.77
C TRP A 479 20.86 7.30 1.14
N LEU A 480 20.22 7.18 2.33
CA LEU A 480 19.46 8.21 3.02
C LEU A 480 19.98 8.33 4.46
N PRO A 481 19.84 9.49 5.13
CA PRO A 481 20.22 9.65 6.53
C PRO A 481 19.51 8.66 7.46
N ILE A 482 20.18 8.27 8.53
CA ILE A 482 19.61 7.46 9.60
C ILE A 482 18.81 8.35 10.55
N ASN A 483 17.60 7.94 10.91
CA ASN A 483 16.81 8.64 11.92
C ASN A 483 17.55 8.59 13.27
N PRO A 484 17.90 9.74 13.89
CA PRO A 484 18.70 9.78 15.11
C PRO A 484 18.05 9.14 16.32
N ASN A 485 16.74 8.84 16.28
CA ASN A 485 16.03 8.13 17.34
C ASN A 485 16.42 6.64 17.44
N TYR A 486 17.25 6.13 16.49
CA TYR A 486 17.74 4.74 16.51
C TYR A 486 18.43 4.35 17.81
N VAL A 487 18.92 5.30 18.58
CA VAL A 487 19.57 5.04 19.88
C VAL A 487 18.59 4.43 20.89
N THR A 488 17.30 4.63 20.71
CA THR A 488 16.23 4.12 21.59
C THR A 488 15.20 3.25 20.85
N VAL A 489 14.90 3.58 19.59
CA VAL A 489 13.98 2.85 18.73
C VAL A 489 14.80 1.95 17.81
N ASN A 490 14.98 0.70 18.19
CA ASN A 490 15.70 -0.30 17.39
C ASN A 490 15.40 -1.70 17.91
N VAL A 491 15.55 -2.70 17.05
CA VAL A 491 15.25 -4.11 17.36
C VAL A 491 15.95 -4.57 18.64
N GLN A 492 17.28 -4.38 18.74
CA GLN A 492 18.07 -4.87 19.86
C GLN A 492 17.61 -4.30 21.22
N THR A 493 17.31 -3.01 21.27
CA THR A 493 16.85 -2.34 22.50
C THR A 493 15.44 -2.82 22.87
N GLU A 494 14.57 -2.99 21.87
CA GLU A 494 13.20 -3.35 22.10
C GLU A 494 13.00 -4.83 22.43
N GLU A 495 13.81 -5.73 21.89
CA GLU A 495 13.86 -7.13 22.30
C GLU A 495 14.28 -7.30 23.77
N ALA A 496 15.19 -6.46 24.24
CA ALA A 496 15.67 -6.50 25.62
C ALA A 496 14.70 -5.87 26.63
N ALA A 497 13.72 -5.10 26.18
CA ALA A 497 12.78 -4.40 27.03
C ALA A 497 11.66 -5.32 27.51
N SER A 498 11.19 -5.13 28.75
CA SER A 498 10.01 -5.84 29.29
C SER A 498 8.71 -5.44 28.61
N LYS A 499 8.65 -4.24 28.03
CA LYS A 499 7.53 -3.71 27.24
C LYS A 499 8.10 -2.75 26.19
N SER A 500 7.77 -2.98 24.94
CA SER A 500 8.17 -2.17 23.78
C SER A 500 7.16 -2.37 22.65
N HIS A 501 7.26 -1.57 21.56
CA HIS A 501 6.45 -1.78 20.36
C HIS A 501 6.64 -3.20 19.83
N LEU A 502 7.89 -3.68 19.74
CA LEU A 502 8.21 -5.02 19.25
C LEU A 502 7.64 -6.13 20.14
N THR A 503 7.73 -5.99 21.46
CA THR A 503 7.16 -7.01 22.37
C THR A 503 5.64 -7.05 22.27
N ILE A 504 4.97 -5.90 22.12
CA ILE A 504 3.52 -5.81 21.88
C ILE A 504 3.18 -6.45 20.53
N TYR A 505 3.94 -6.13 19.48
CA TYR A 505 3.74 -6.71 18.17
C TYR A 505 3.85 -8.24 18.19
N ASN A 506 4.84 -8.79 18.86
CA ASN A 506 5.00 -10.24 19.05
C ASN A 506 3.82 -10.88 19.77
N GLN A 507 3.25 -10.22 20.81
CA GLN A 507 2.03 -10.68 21.47
C GLN A 507 0.82 -10.67 20.50
N LEU A 508 0.69 -9.65 19.68
CA LEU A 508 -0.37 -9.56 18.65
C LEU A 508 -0.27 -10.68 17.63
N VAL A 509 0.93 -10.97 17.17
CA VAL A 509 1.21 -12.08 16.24
C VAL A 509 0.87 -13.44 16.88
N ALA A 510 1.19 -13.63 18.16
CA ALA A 510 0.82 -14.85 18.89
C ALA A 510 -0.71 -14.98 19.02
N LEU A 511 -1.39 -13.89 19.37
CA LEU A 511 -2.85 -13.83 19.45
C LEU A 511 -3.50 -14.15 18.11
N ARG A 512 -2.93 -13.65 17.00
CA ARG A 512 -3.45 -13.88 15.64
C ARG A 512 -3.48 -15.35 15.24
N LYS A 513 -2.69 -16.23 15.88
CA LYS A 513 -2.71 -17.69 15.65
C LYS A 513 -3.94 -18.39 16.26
N THR A 514 -4.70 -17.72 17.13
CA THR A 514 -5.89 -18.31 17.72
C THR A 514 -6.98 -18.52 16.66
N LYS A 515 -7.79 -19.56 16.84
CA LYS A 515 -8.90 -19.84 15.90
C LYS A 515 -9.87 -18.68 15.77
N THR A 516 -10.16 -17.98 16.88
CA THR A 516 -11.05 -16.81 16.86
C THR A 516 -10.52 -15.71 15.96
N LEU A 517 -9.22 -15.40 16.01
CA LEU A 517 -8.66 -14.35 15.14
C LEU A 517 -8.55 -14.80 13.68
N GLN A 518 -8.29 -16.09 13.46
CA GLN A 518 -8.19 -16.64 12.11
C GLN A 518 -9.54 -16.86 11.44
N GLN A 519 -10.55 -17.32 12.18
CA GLN A 519 -11.80 -17.84 11.59
C GLN A 519 -13.06 -17.15 12.10
N GLY A 520 -12.95 -16.37 13.20
CA GLY A 520 -14.08 -15.76 13.86
C GLY A 520 -14.59 -14.51 13.15
N ASP A 521 -15.85 -14.21 13.42
CA ASP A 521 -16.49 -12.98 12.99
C ASP A 521 -15.98 -11.77 13.79
N ALA A 522 -16.26 -10.58 13.27
CA ALA A 522 -16.00 -9.32 13.96
C ALA A 522 -17.27 -8.48 14.08
N SER A 523 -17.38 -7.75 15.19
CA SER A 523 -18.27 -6.58 15.30
C SER A 523 -17.48 -5.40 15.83
N TYR A 524 -17.77 -4.21 15.36
CA TYR A 524 -17.02 -2.99 15.69
C TYR A 524 -17.95 -1.80 15.77
N THR A 525 -17.65 -0.88 16.68
CA THR A 525 -18.46 0.30 16.95
C THR A 525 -17.63 1.42 17.56
N ALA A 526 -18.13 2.64 17.48
CA ALA A 526 -17.63 3.80 18.21
C ALA A 526 -18.57 4.14 19.38
N ILE A 527 -18.01 4.48 20.53
CA ILE A 527 -18.74 5.00 21.69
C ILE A 527 -18.29 6.44 21.91
N GLY A 528 -19.14 7.38 21.57
CA GLY A 528 -18.76 8.77 21.45
C GLY A 528 -17.64 8.97 20.43
N ASP A 529 -16.87 10.04 20.60
CA ASP A 529 -15.72 10.32 19.74
C ASP A 529 -14.44 9.60 20.17
N ASN A 530 -14.41 9.11 21.40
CA ASN A 530 -13.20 8.62 22.05
C ASN A 530 -12.96 7.11 21.87
N VAL A 531 -13.99 6.26 21.99
CA VAL A 531 -13.75 4.84 22.19
C VAL A 531 -14.08 4.04 20.95
N LEU A 532 -13.06 3.42 20.37
CA LEU A 532 -13.19 2.37 19.38
C LEU A 532 -13.26 1.01 20.10
N ALA A 533 -14.32 0.25 19.85
CA ALA A 533 -14.55 -1.06 20.44
C ALA A 533 -14.76 -2.11 19.33
N ILE A 534 -13.94 -3.16 19.34
CA ILE A 534 -13.98 -4.25 18.36
C ILE A 534 -14.05 -5.58 19.11
N LYS A 535 -14.99 -6.43 18.72
CA LYS A 535 -15.12 -7.81 19.23
C LYS A 535 -14.76 -8.80 18.12
N ARG A 536 -13.92 -9.79 18.46
CA ARG A 536 -13.70 -11.00 17.67
C ARG A 536 -14.27 -12.20 18.42
N PHE A 537 -15.05 -13.00 17.74
CA PHE A 537 -15.74 -14.13 18.35
C PHE A 537 -15.90 -15.30 17.39
N LEU A 538 -15.82 -16.49 17.94
CA LEU A 538 -16.06 -17.75 17.24
C LEU A 538 -16.80 -18.68 18.23
N LYS A 539 -17.78 -19.44 17.73
CA LYS A 539 -18.54 -20.37 18.55
C LYS A 539 -17.59 -21.38 19.21
N ASP A 540 -17.80 -21.62 20.50
CA ASP A 540 -17.03 -22.56 21.34
C ASP A 540 -15.53 -22.19 21.54
N GLU A 541 -15.13 -20.97 21.19
CA GLU A 541 -13.79 -20.42 21.37
C GLU A 541 -13.84 -19.14 22.23
N LYS A 542 -12.69 -18.68 22.71
CA LYS A 542 -12.60 -17.42 23.46
C LYS A 542 -13.03 -16.23 22.63
N THR A 543 -13.74 -15.30 23.24
CA THR A 543 -14.06 -13.98 22.69
C THR A 543 -12.97 -12.99 23.09
N TYR A 544 -12.53 -12.18 22.15
CA TYR A 544 -11.55 -11.12 22.35
C TYR A 544 -12.15 -9.76 22.05
N LEU A 545 -11.80 -8.74 22.85
CA LEU A 545 -12.18 -7.35 22.63
C LEU A 545 -10.93 -6.51 22.50
N LEU A 546 -10.86 -5.67 21.45
CA LEU A 546 -9.95 -4.53 21.35
C LEU A 546 -10.74 -3.29 21.76
N LEU A 547 -10.31 -2.63 22.84
CA LEU A 547 -10.90 -1.42 23.39
C LEU A 547 -9.84 -0.33 23.39
N ALA A 548 -10.09 0.76 22.67
CA ALA A 548 -9.12 1.83 22.51
C ALA A 548 -9.75 3.20 22.68
N ASN A 549 -9.14 4.01 23.54
CA ASN A 549 -9.37 5.43 23.54
C ASN A 549 -8.48 6.08 22.46
N VAL A 550 -9.10 6.65 21.45
CA VAL A 550 -8.36 7.20 20.30
C VAL A 550 -7.99 8.68 20.46
N LEU A 551 -8.36 9.32 21.57
CA LEU A 551 -8.11 10.74 21.83
C LEU A 551 -7.26 10.94 23.10
N ASP A 552 -6.85 12.18 23.36
CA ASP A 552 -5.89 12.61 24.37
C ASP A 552 -6.48 12.81 25.78
N SER A 553 -7.76 12.56 25.96
CA SER A 553 -8.46 12.71 27.25
C SER A 553 -8.95 11.37 27.76
N ALA A 554 -8.77 11.11 29.08
CA ALA A 554 -9.26 9.89 29.70
C ALA A 554 -10.80 9.78 29.60
N VAL A 555 -11.29 8.55 29.41
CA VAL A 555 -12.71 8.25 29.26
C VAL A 555 -13.08 6.97 30.02
N THR A 556 -14.32 6.84 30.40
CA THR A 556 -14.89 5.58 30.89
C THR A 556 -16.06 5.19 29.97
N ALA A 557 -16.05 3.96 29.47
CA ALA A 557 -17.05 3.45 28.55
C ALA A 557 -17.79 2.21 29.09
N ASP A 558 -19.06 2.08 28.75
CA ASP A 558 -19.81 0.84 28.82
C ASP A 558 -19.86 0.25 27.40
N VAL A 559 -19.27 -0.95 27.24
CA VAL A 559 -19.21 -1.65 25.94
C VAL A 559 -20.16 -2.85 25.91
N SER A 560 -20.88 -3.13 27.00
CA SER A 560 -21.68 -4.34 27.18
C SER A 560 -22.77 -4.50 26.13
N ASP A 561 -23.62 -3.49 26.00
CA ASP A 561 -24.77 -3.54 25.09
C ASP A 561 -24.33 -3.47 23.62
N VAL A 562 -23.43 -2.55 23.29
CA VAL A 562 -23.00 -2.32 21.90
C VAL A 562 -22.24 -3.51 21.30
N LEU A 563 -21.41 -4.20 22.11
CA LEU A 563 -20.72 -5.43 21.69
C LEU A 563 -21.49 -6.70 22.03
N ARG A 564 -22.62 -6.62 22.75
CA ARG A 564 -23.39 -7.76 23.24
C ARG A 564 -22.50 -8.73 24.01
N VAL A 565 -21.86 -8.24 25.04
CA VAL A 565 -20.98 -8.97 25.97
C VAL A 565 -21.38 -8.68 27.40
N SER A 566 -21.03 -9.56 28.32
CA SER A 566 -21.33 -9.37 29.75
C SER A 566 -20.22 -9.91 30.64
N GLY A 567 -20.14 -9.41 31.85
CA GLY A 567 -19.21 -9.90 32.87
C GLY A 567 -17.82 -9.26 32.77
N ASN A 568 -16.84 -10.05 33.16
CA ASN A 568 -15.45 -9.63 33.25
C ASN A 568 -14.59 -10.29 32.17
N PHE A 569 -13.59 -9.57 31.75
CA PHE A 569 -12.58 -10.02 30.81
C PHE A 569 -11.19 -9.84 31.40
N ASN A 570 -10.23 -10.68 31.02
CA ASN A 570 -8.84 -10.55 31.44
C ASN A 570 -8.04 -9.76 30.40
N THR A 571 -7.26 -8.78 30.86
CA THR A 571 -6.31 -8.06 29.99
C THR A 571 -5.21 -9.01 29.53
N ILE A 572 -4.95 -9.04 28.22
CA ILE A 572 -3.91 -9.90 27.62
C ILE A 572 -2.84 -9.10 26.88
N ILE A 573 -3.19 -7.97 26.26
CA ILE A 573 -2.24 -7.10 25.56
C ILE A 573 -2.60 -5.64 25.88
N THR A 574 -1.58 -4.82 26.08
CA THR A 574 -1.75 -3.38 26.32
C THR A 574 -0.74 -2.59 25.48
N ASN A 575 -1.12 -1.41 24.97
CA ASN A 575 -0.18 -0.52 24.31
C ASN A 575 0.84 0.10 25.28
N MET A 576 1.86 0.77 24.75
CA MET A 576 2.93 1.41 25.55
C MET A 576 2.39 2.40 26.58
N LEU A 577 1.28 3.06 26.31
CA LEU A 577 0.71 4.11 27.16
C LEU A 577 -0.16 3.56 28.30
N SER A 578 -0.54 2.29 28.26
CA SER A 578 -1.34 1.67 29.32
C SER A 578 -0.50 1.33 30.54
N THR A 579 -1.02 1.63 31.72
CA THR A 579 -0.45 1.23 33.02
C THR A 579 -0.99 -0.11 33.52
N ARG A 580 -1.94 -0.71 32.78
CA ARG A 580 -2.50 -2.04 33.12
C ARG A 580 -1.47 -3.13 32.91
N LYS A 581 -1.69 -4.23 33.63
CA LYS A 581 -0.89 -5.45 33.54
C LYS A 581 -1.69 -6.57 32.89
N GLU A 582 -1.01 -7.53 32.34
CA GLU A 582 -1.61 -8.80 31.94
C GLU A 582 -2.27 -9.47 33.14
N GLY A 583 -3.50 -9.98 32.93
CA GLY A 583 -4.33 -10.57 33.97
C GLY A 583 -5.24 -9.57 34.71
N ASP A 584 -5.05 -8.27 34.55
CA ASP A 584 -5.96 -7.28 35.16
C ASP A 584 -7.38 -7.47 34.62
N ILE A 585 -8.36 -7.45 35.56
CA ILE A 585 -9.77 -7.67 35.24
C ILE A 585 -10.41 -6.37 34.72
N VAL A 586 -11.11 -6.47 33.62
CA VAL A 586 -11.89 -5.39 33.00
C VAL A 586 -13.36 -5.76 33.01
N SER A 587 -14.19 -4.97 33.68
CA SER A 587 -15.65 -5.08 33.61
C SER A 587 -16.15 -4.35 32.38
N VAL A 588 -16.90 -5.03 31.50
CA VAL A 588 -17.38 -4.46 30.23
C VAL A 588 -18.39 -3.31 30.40
N ASN A 589 -19.02 -3.20 31.58
CA ASN A 589 -19.96 -2.11 31.91
C ASN A 589 -19.25 -0.85 32.40
N ASN A 590 -17.94 -0.93 32.70
CA ASN A 590 -17.19 0.19 33.26
C ASN A 590 -15.71 0.06 32.91
N VAL A 591 -15.35 0.46 31.70
CA VAL A 591 -13.98 0.38 31.14
C VAL A 591 -13.33 1.76 31.21
N PRO A 592 -12.53 2.07 32.22
CA PRO A 592 -11.73 3.28 32.24
C PRO A 592 -10.53 3.12 31.29
N LEU A 593 -10.33 4.09 30.40
CA LEU A 593 -9.22 4.16 29.43
C LEU A 593 -8.52 5.51 29.57
N GLY A 594 -7.21 5.51 29.73
CA GLY A 594 -6.37 6.70 29.66
C GLY A 594 -6.30 7.31 28.27
N ALA A 595 -5.60 8.44 28.13
CA ALA A 595 -5.33 9.06 26.85
C ALA A 595 -4.58 8.09 25.91
N TYR A 596 -5.10 7.89 24.69
CA TYR A 596 -4.54 6.95 23.69
C TYR A 596 -4.31 5.52 24.20
N GLU A 597 -4.94 5.13 25.30
CA GLU A 597 -4.81 3.76 25.82
C GLU A 597 -5.57 2.77 24.93
N ALA A 598 -4.88 1.72 24.53
CA ALA A 598 -5.45 0.59 23.80
C ALA A 598 -5.14 -0.72 24.52
N ILE A 599 -6.17 -1.56 24.70
CA ILE A 599 -6.04 -2.86 25.37
C ILE A 599 -6.77 -3.94 24.58
N ILE A 600 -6.23 -5.15 24.63
CA ILE A 600 -6.95 -6.35 24.20
C ILE A 600 -7.24 -7.20 25.44
N VAL A 601 -8.49 -7.61 25.54
CA VAL A 601 -8.97 -8.43 26.64
C VAL A 601 -9.64 -9.70 26.13
N GLU A 602 -9.57 -10.80 26.90
CA GLU A 602 -10.20 -12.09 26.57
C GLU A 602 -11.29 -12.48 27.54
N SER A 603 -12.31 -13.21 27.07
CA SER A 603 -13.36 -13.78 27.94
C SER A 603 -12.77 -14.76 28.92
N GLN A 604 -13.30 -14.75 30.14
CA GLN A 604 -12.96 -15.71 31.21
C GLN A 604 -13.38 -17.13 30.85
#